data_b045018013cc1e19147b9bb56eec566a
#
_entry.id   b045018013cc1e19147b9bb56eec566a
#
_cell.length_a   1.000
_cell.length_b   1.000
_cell.length_c   1.000
_cell.angle_alpha   90.00
_cell.angle_beta   90.00
_cell.angle_gamma   90.00
#
_symmetry.space_group_name_H-M   'P 1'
#
loop_
_entity.id
_entity.type
_entity.pdbx_description
1 polymer ?
#
loop_
_entity_poly.entity_id
_entity_poly.type
_entity_poly.pdbx_seq_one_letter_code
_entity_poly.pdbx_strand_id
1 'polypeptide(L)'
;LSSEENPIHSVPHIEEQLSGLKADLELDGELYYHGMPFADIHSIVSRKVNRHDDFEMMNYYVFDVVIDWMVQRTRMETLKMISQACSKMPNVMFVEHDEVETEEEVFGLLYTKYQGYEGFIVRDPLSAYVRRRSTAMMKFKPKQRDHYIVVGFQEEISIEGVPKGALGSLLCEKDGQIFSVGSGSHLTRENRNKLWEERFTLPGKVALVEYQYLTKDRAVPRHGVLVSLLDPKEVK
;
A
#
# COMPACT_ATOMS: atom_id res chain seq x y z
N LEU A 1 -15.95 -10.85 6.66
CA LEU A 1 -14.79 -11.66 7.09
C LEU A 1 -13.49 -10.92 6.78
N SER A 2 -12.39 -11.20 7.50
CA SER A 2 -11.05 -10.76 7.14
C SER A 2 -10.50 -11.54 5.94
N SER A 3 -9.33 -11.14 5.41
CA SER A 3 -8.62 -11.89 4.36
C SER A 3 -8.22 -13.32 4.79
N GLU A 4 -8.28 -13.62 6.08
CA GLU A 4 -8.05 -14.94 6.68
C GLU A 4 -9.37 -15.63 7.04
N GLU A 5 -10.50 -15.15 6.50
CA GLU A 5 -11.87 -15.66 6.74
C GLU A 5 -12.32 -15.59 8.21
N ASN A 6 -11.65 -14.78 9.05
CA ASN A 6 -12.08 -14.57 10.43
C ASN A 6 -13.25 -13.56 10.49
N PRO A 7 -14.29 -13.81 11.30
CA PRO A 7 -15.36 -12.85 11.52
C PRO A 7 -14.84 -11.52 12.10
N ILE A 8 -15.37 -10.42 11.59
CA ILE A 8 -15.08 -9.06 12.09
C ILE A 8 -16.36 -8.56 12.80
N HIS A 9 -16.34 -8.51 14.14
CA HIS A 9 -17.48 -8.08 14.95
C HIS A 9 -17.32 -6.68 15.54
N SER A 10 -16.24 -6.00 15.19
CA SER A 10 -15.93 -4.65 15.70
C SER A 10 -16.79 -3.55 15.09
N VAL A 11 -17.48 -3.81 13.98
CA VAL A 11 -18.27 -2.84 13.20
C VAL A 11 -19.73 -3.33 12.97
N PRO A 12 -20.51 -3.56 14.03
CA PRO A 12 -21.84 -4.17 13.93
C PRO A 12 -22.85 -3.34 13.13
N HIS A 13 -22.68 -2.02 13.09
CA HIS A 13 -23.53 -1.12 12.30
C HIS A 13 -23.46 -1.43 10.79
N ILE A 14 -22.31 -1.92 10.30
CA ILE A 14 -22.14 -2.35 8.91
C ILE A 14 -22.76 -3.73 8.71
N GLU A 15 -22.57 -4.67 9.66
CA GLU A 15 -23.21 -5.99 9.63
C GLU A 15 -24.74 -5.86 9.60
N GLU A 16 -25.31 -4.97 10.43
CA GLU A 16 -26.74 -4.70 10.48
C GLU A 16 -27.27 -4.18 9.14
N GLN A 17 -26.58 -3.21 8.54
CA GLN A 17 -26.94 -2.68 7.22
C GLN A 17 -26.93 -3.77 6.14
N LEU A 18 -25.86 -4.56 6.08
CA LEU A 18 -25.70 -5.63 5.09
C LEU A 18 -26.69 -6.78 5.28
N SER A 19 -27.13 -7.06 6.52
CA SER A 19 -28.12 -8.09 6.81
C SER A 19 -29.49 -7.84 6.15
N GLY A 20 -29.76 -6.60 5.76
CA GLY A 20 -30.94 -6.21 4.99
C GLY A 20 -30.91 -6.65 3.51
N LEU A 21 -29.77 -7.07 3.00
CA LEU A 21 -29.66 -7.63 1.65
C LEU A 21 -30.26 -9.04 1.63
N LYS A 22 -31.27 -9.24 0.79
CA LYS A 22 -32.01 -10.53 0.69
C LYS A 22 -31.32 -11.56 -0.20
N ALA A 23 -30.13 -11.26 -0.72
CA ALA A 23 -29.40 -12.11 -1.63
C ALA A 23 -28.21 -12.76 -0.93
N ASP A 24 -27.89 -13.98 -1.31
CA ASP A 24 -26.64 -14.65 -0.95
C ASP A 24 -25.50 -14.05 -1.79
N LEU A 25 -25.08 -12.87 -1.37
CA LEU A 25 -24.05 -12.07 -2.06
C LEU A 25 -22.77 -12.08 -1.25
N GLU A 26 -21.67 -12.35 -1.92
CA GLU A 26 -20.34 -12.15 -1.37
C GLU A 26 -19.74 -10.87 -1.98
N LEU A 27 -19.49 -9.87 -1.13
CA LEU A 27 -18.92 -8.58 -1.52
C LEU A 27 -17.47 -8.52 -1.07
N ASP A 28 -16.60 -8.04 -1.95
CA ASP A 28 -15.19 -7.79 -1.65
C ASP A 28 -14.97 -6.29 -1.45
N GLY A 29 -14.33 -5.92 -0.33
CA GLY A 29 -14.18 -4.52 0.05
C GLY A 29 -13.21 -4.32 1.20
N GLU A 30 -13.09 -3.09 1.65
CA GLU A 30 -12.20 -2.69 2.74
C GLU A 30 -12.94 -1.85 3.78
N LEU A 31 -12.67 -2.11 5.06
CA LEU A 31 -13.09 -1.24 6.15
C LEU A 31 -12.14 -0.05 6.22
N TYR A 32 -12.67 1.13 5.97
CA TYR A 32 -11.86 2.34 5.79
C TYR A 32 -12.59 3.61 6.25
N TYR A 33 -11.81 4.59 6.68
CA TYR A 33 -12.28 5.95 6.88
C TYR A 33 -11.26 6.94 6.29
N HIS A 34 -11.71 7.77 5.34
CA HIS A 34 -10.81 8.67 4.61
C HIS A 34 -10.13 9.69 5.53
N GLY A 35 -8.80 9.79 5.42
CA GLY A 35 -7.98 10.69 6.25
C GLY A 35 -7.58 10.13 7.62
N MET A 36 -8.13 8.99 8.07
CA MET A 36 -7.71 8.34 9.29
C MET A 36 -6.41 7.56 9.07
N PRO A 37 -5.40 7.68 9.96
CA PRO A 37 -4.19 6.87 9.88
C PRO A 37 -4.48 5.36 9.95
N PHE A 38 -3.70 4.56 9.22
CA PHE A 38 -3.86 3.09 9.21
C PHE A 38 -3.82 2.48 10.62
N ALA A 39 -2.97 3.01 11.52
CA ALA A 39 -2.85 2.50 12.89
C ALA A 39 -4.16 2.66 13.67
N ASP A 40 -4.88 3.76 13.45
CA ASP A 40 -6.15 4.04 14.13
C ASP A 40 -7.27 3.16 13.54
N ILE A 41 -7.35 3.04 12.20
CA ILE A 41 -8.26 2.10 11.54
C ILE A 41 -8.05 0.68 12.07
N HIS A 42 -6.79 0.23 12.11
CA HIS A 42 -6.43 -1.09 12.62
C HIS A 42 -6.82 -1.25 14.10
N SER A 43 -6.61 -0.22 14.92
CA SER A 43 -7.01 -0.23 16.34
C SER A 43 -8.52 -0.41 16.52
N ILE A 44 -9.34 0.15 15.63
CA ILE A 44 -10.79 0.02 15.63
C ILE A 44 -11.20 -1.39 15.17
N VAL A 45 -10.73 -1.79 14.01
CA VAL A 45 -11.23 -2.99 13.29
C VAL A 45 -10.74 -4.30 13.93
N SER A 46 -9.53 -4.33 14.50
CA SER A 46 -8.93 -5.54 15.08
C SER A 46 -9.48 -5.95 16.45
N ARG A 47 -10.35 -5.14 17.04
CA ARG A 47 -10.87 -5.42 18.39
C ARG A 47 -11.85 -6.59 18.41
N LYS A 48 -11.56 -7.56 19.31
CA LYS A 48 -12.35 -8.79 19.44
C LYS A 48 -13.32 -8.78 20.63
N VAL A 49 -13.00 -8.06 21.69
CA VAL A 49 -13.75 -8.09 22.97
C VAL A 49 -14.43 -6.75 23.26
N ASN A 50 -13.65 -5.69 23.42
CA ASN A 50 -14.19 -4.37 23.70
C ASN A 50 -14.17 -3.54 22.43
N ARG A 51 -15.34 -3.10 21.97
CA ARG A 51 -15.45 -2.21 20.83
C ARG A 51 -14.71 -0.90 21.07
N HIS A 52 -14.17 -0.31 20.04
CA HIS A 52 -13.62 1.05 20.07
C HIS A 52 -14.77 2.05 20.08
N ASP A 53 -14.62 3.19 20.79
CA ASP A 53 -15.70 4.20 20.85
C ASP A 53 -16.05 4.77 19.48
N ASP A 54 -15.05 4.88 18.59
CA ASP A 54 -15.20 5.43 17.22
C ASP A 54 -15.55 4.38 16.15
N PHE A 55 -16.05 3.20 16.53
CA PHE A 55 -16.34 2.14 15.57
C PHE A 55 -17.37 2.54 14.49
N GLU A 56 -18.32 3.41 14.82
CA GLU A 56 -19.34 3.92 13.90
C GLU A 56 -18.79 4.83 12.80
N MET A 57 -17.56 5.33 12.96
CA MET A 57 -16.89 6.11 11.90
C MET A 57 -16.47 5.24 10.71
N MET A 58 -16.33 3.93 10.92
CA MET A 58 -15.90 3.03 9.85
C MET A 58 -16.95 2.86 8.78
N ASN A 59 -16.48 2.88 7.51
CA ASN A 59 -17.27 2.56 6.35
C ASN A 59 -16.73 1.30 5.68
N TYR A 60 -17.60 0.57 4.99
CA TYR A 60 -17.24 -0.55 4.15
C TYR A 60 -17.21 -0.09 2.69
N TYR A 61 -16.02 0.02 2.13
CA TYR A 61 -15.81 0.40 0.73
C TYR A 61 -15.78 -0.86 -0.13
N VAL A 62 -16.88 -1.10 -0.81
CA VAL A 62 -17.06 -2.26 -1.70
C VAL A 62 -16.45 -1.95 -3.05
N PHE A 63 -15.54 -2.78 -3.53
CA PHE A 63 -14.86 -2.62 -4.80
C PHE A 63 -15.03 -3.81 -5.75
N ASP A 64 -15.63 -4.92 -5.30
CA ASP A 64 -15.97 -6.05 -6.17
C ASP A 64 -17.16 -6.85 -5.60
N VAL A 65 -17.77 -7.65 -6.47
CA VAL A 65 -18.70 -8.73 -6.10
C VAL A 65 -18.07 -10.06 -6.49
N VAL A 66 -18.05 -11.00 -5.55
CA VAL A 66 -17.41 -12.30 -5.78
C VAL A 66 -18.35 -13.21 -6.54
N ILE A 67 -18.16 -13.31 -7.82
CA ILE A 67 -18.85 -14.25 -8.70
C ILE A 67 -17.75 -14.96 -9.49
N ASP A 68 -17.47 -16.20 -9.08
CA ASP A 68 -16.47 -17.03 -9.74
C ASP A 68 -16.78 -17.10 -11.25
N TRP A 69 -15.71 -17.22 -12.10
CA TRP A 69 -15.76 -17.24 -13.57
C TRP A 69 -16.39 -16.03 -14.28
N MET A 70 -17.05 -15.11 -13.60
CA MET A 70 -17.54 -13.88 -14.21
C MET A 70 -16.38 -12.89 -14.44
N VAL A 71 -16.31 -12.32 -15.65
CA VAL A 71 -15.27 -11.34 -15.99
C VAL A 71 -15.46 -10.02 -15.24
N GLN A 72 -14.37 -9.29 -15.01
CA GLN A 72 -14.35 -8.04 -14.23
C GLN A 72 -15.40 -7.03 -14.71
N ARG A 73 -15.49 -6.78 -16.02
CA ARG A 73 -16.45 -5.83 -16.59
C ARG A 73 -17.89 -6.15 -16.17
N THR A 74 -18.30 -7.41 -16.30
CA THR A 74 -19.66 -7.82 -15.94
C THR A 74 -19.90 -7.76 -14.42
N ARG A 75 -18.87 -8.06 -13.61
CA ARG A 75 -18.98 -7.88 -12.14
C ARG A 75 -19.19 -6.40 -11.77
N MET A 76 -18.55 -5.46 -12.48
CA MET A 76 -18.73 -4.03 -12.23
C MET A 76 -20.15 -3.55 -12.58
N GLU A 77 -20.74 -4.07 -13.67
CA GLU A 77 -22.15 -3.83 -14.00
C GLU A 77 -23.07 -4.36 -12.90
N THR A 78 -22.81 -5.56 -12.43
CA THR A 78 -23.55 -6.17 -11.29
C THR A 78 -23.38 -5.34 -10.02
N LEU A 79 -22.18 -4.90 -9.71
CA LEU A 79 -21.87 -4.07 -8.55
C LEU A 79 -22.63 -2.74 -8.59
N LYS A 80 -22.77 -2.13 -9.77
CA LYS A 80 -23.56 -0.93 -9.98
C LYS A 80 -25.04 -1.15 -9.65
N MET A 81 -25.62 -2.29 -10.01
CA MET A 81 -26.99 -2.63 -9.63
C MET A 81 -27.14 -2.85 -8.11
N ILE A 82 -26.16 -3.52 -7.49
CA ILE A 82 -26.14 -3.73 -6.03
C ILE A 82 -26.03 -2.38 -5.30
N SER A 83 -25.22 -1.45 -5.79
CA SER A 83 -25.05 -0.13 -5.18
C SER A 83 -26.37 0.67 -5.11
N GLN A 84 -27.24 0.51 -6.11
CA GLN A 84 -28.56 1.14 -6.10
C GLN A 84 -29.45 0.55 -4.99
N ALA A 85 -29.40 -0.77 -4.79
CA ALA A 85 -30.10 -1.43 -3.70
C ALA A 85 -29.60 -1.01 -2.32
N CYS A 86 -28.30 -0.72 -2.20
CA CYS A 86 -27.64 -0.28 -0.97
C CYS A 86 -27.70 1.25 -0.74
N SER A 87 -28.42 2.01 -1.55
CA SER A 87 -28.47 3.49 -1.50
C SER A 87 -28.94 4.07 -0.14
N LYS A 88 -29.60 3.27 0.70
CA LYS A 88 -30.03 3.66 2.05
C LYS A 88 -29.10 3.18 3.16
N MET A 89 -27.94 2.63 2.83
CA MET A 89 -26.93 2.11 3.77
C MET A 89 -25.79 3.13 3.89
N PRO A 90 -25.80 4.02 4.89
CA PRO A 90 -24.88 5.17 4.94
C PRO A 90 -23.43 4.78 5.13
N ASN A 91 -23.13 3.59 5.70
CA ASN A 91 -21.77 3.12 5.92
C ASN A 91 -21.31 2.06 4.90
N VAL A 92 -22.10 1.81 3.85
CA VAL A 92 -21.73 0.91 2.75
C VAL A 92 -21.50 1.76 1.50
N MET A 93 -20.25 1.97 1.18
CA MET A 93 -19.79 2.81 0.08
C MET A 93 -19.35 1.94 -1.10
N PHE A 94 -19.59 2.39 -2.32
CA PHE A 94 -19.14 1.68 -3.52
C PHE A 94 -18.02 2.50 -4.19
N VAL A 95 -16.91 1.83 -4.47
CA VAL A 95 -15.75 2.47 -5.11
C VAL A 95 -16.07 2.75 -6.57
N GLU A 96 -15.78 3.98 -7.02
CA GLU A 96 -15.91 4.34 -8.43
C GLU A 96 -14.87 3.61 -9.28
N HIS A 97 -15.25 3.32 -10.54
CA HIS A 97 -14.40 2.67 -11.52
C HIS A 97 -14.36 3.53 -12.78
N ASP A 98 -13.16 3.75 -13.30
CA ASP A 98 -12.92 4.38 -14.58
C ASP A 98 -12.28 3.35 -15.52
N GLU A 99 -12.73 3.30 -16.77
CA GLU A 99 -12.05 2.52 -17.82
C GLU A 99 -10.95 3.40 -18.43
N VAL A 100 -9.77 2.81 -18.58
CA VAL A 100 -8.58 3.46 -19.15
C VAL A 100 -7.90 2.50 -20.11
N GLU A 101 -7.22 3.04 -21.13
CA GLU A 101 -6.52 2.27 -22.14
C GLU A 101 -5.00 2.37 -22.00
N THR A 102 -4.51 3.44 -21.36
CA THR A 102 -3.07 3.72 -21.26
C THR A 102 -2.63 4.00 -19.83
N GLU A 103 -1.34 3.83 -19.56
CA GLU A 103 -0.72 4.17 -18.29
C GLU A 103 -0.77 5.68 -18.02
N GLU A 104 -0.65 6.51 -19.06
CA GLU A 104 -0.75 7.97 -18.98
C GLU A 104 -2.13 8.41 -18.47
N GLU A 105 -3.19 7.72 -18.88
CA GLU A 105 -4.55 8.00 -18.39
C GLU A 105 -4.68 7.65 -16.90
N VAL A 106 -4.08 6.56 -16.43
CA VAL A 106 -4.02 6.21 -15.00
C VAL A 106 -3.34 7.33 -14.22
N PHE A 107 -2.18 7.82 -14.68
CA PHE A 107 -1.50 8.95 -14.04
C PHE A 107 -2.35 10.22 -14.09
N GLY A 108 -2.97 10.51 -15.22
CA GLY A 108 -3.86 11.65 -15.39
C GLY A 108 -4.97 11.68 -14.35
N LEU A 109 -5.67 10.56 -14.15
CA LEU A 109 -6.73 10.42 -13.15
C LEU A 109 -6.22 10.65 -11.72
N LEU A 110 -5.03 10.16 -11.38
CA LEU A 110 -4.45 10.33 -10.05
C LEU A 110 -4.21 11.82 -9.72
N TYR A 111 -3.73 12.59 -10.70
CA TYR A 111 -3.43 14.01 -10.50
C TYR A 111 -4.62 14.95 -10.66
N THR A 112 -5.71 14.49 -11.24
CA THR A 112 -6.91 15.30 -11.47
C THR A 112 -8.09 14.92 -10.58
N LYS A 113 -8.67 13.74 -10.80
CA LYS A 113 -9.89 13.28 -10.14
C LYS A 113 -9.62 12.72 -8.73
N TYR A 114 -8.48 12.07 -8.52
CA TYR A 114 -8.19 11.29 -7.31
C TYR A 114 -6.98 11.82 -6.54
N GLN A 115 -6.84 13.12 -6.45
CA GLN A 115 -5.78 13.74 -5.64
C GLN A 115 -5.90 13.33 -4.16
N GLY A 116 -4.76 12.99 -3.55
CA GLY A 116 -4.69 12.61 -2.14
C GLY A 116 -4.93 11.14 -1.84
N TYR A 117 -5.32 10.34 -2.84
CA TYR A 117 -5.31 8.88 -2.70
C TYR A 117 -3.90 8.31 -2.84
N GLU A 118 -3.67 7.16 -2.20
CA GLU A 118 -2.36 6.48 -2.20
C GLU A 118 -2.00 5.92 -3.58
N GLY A 119 -3.00 5.62 -4.41
CA GLY A 119 -2.85 5.04 -5.75
C GLY A 119 -4.10 4.33 -6.23
N PHE A 120 -3.94 3.49 -7.23
CA PHE A 120 -5.03 2.74 -7.87
C PHE A 120 -4.82 1.23 -7.79
N ILE A 121 -5.92 0.50 -7.93
CA ILE A 121 -5.94 -0.89 -8.32
C ILE A 121 -6.35 -0.95 -9.79
N VAL A 122 -5.41 -1.30 -10.66
CA VAL A 122 -5.66 -1.52 -12.08
C VAL A 122 -6.04 -2.98 -12.29
N ARG A 123 -7.12 -3.24 -13.02
CA ARG A 123 -7.67 -4.57 -13.24
C ARG A 123 -7.88 -4.83 -14.72
N ASP A 124 -7.60 -6.06 -15.15
CA ASP A 124 -7.93 -6.54 -16.49
C ASP A 124 -9.45 -6.76 -16.59
N PRO A 125 -10.18 -6.02 -17.47
CA PRO A 125 -11.64 -6.10 -17.60
C PRO A 125 -12.14 -7.46 -18.05
N LEU A 126 -11.31 -8.28 -18.68
CA LEU A 126 -11.67 -9.61 -19.18
C LEU A 126 -11.30 -10.74 -18.24
N SER A 127 -10.65 -10.46 -17.11
CA SER A 127 -10.24 -11.48 -16.15
C SER A 127 -11.38 -11.90 -15.23
N ALA A 128 -11.44 -13.20 -14.93
CA ALA A 128 -12.35 -13.76 -13.94
C ALA A 128 -11.91 -13.41 -12.50
N TYR A 129 -12.85 -13.48 -11.55
CA TYR A 129 -12.49 -13.36 -10.14
C TYR A 129 -11.65 -14.55 -9.68
N VAL A 130 -10.59 -14.29 -8.94
CA VAL A 130 -9.76 -15.32 -8.34
C VAL A 130 -9.46 -14.98 -6.89
N ARG A 131 -9.66 -15.94 -5.96
CA ARG A 131 -9.45 -15.78 -4.50
C ARG A 131 -7.97 -15.89 -4.09
N ARG A 132 -7.08 -15.35 -4.93
CA ARG A 132 -5.63 -15.35 -4.70
C ARG A 132 -4.97 -14.19 -5.43
N ARG A 133 -3.69 -13.97 -5.17
CA ARG A 133 -2.92 -12.99 -5.95
C ARG A 133 -2.96 -13.33 -7.45
N SER A 134 -3.22 -12.31 -8.27
CA SER A 134 -3.32 -12.43 -9.72
C SER A 134 -2.57 -11.29 -10.39
N THR A 135 -1.98 -11.56 -11.56
CA THR A 135 -1.40 -10.54 -12.43
C THR A 135 -2.46 -9.69 -13.13
N ALA A 136 -3.72 -10.17 -13.15
CA ALA A 136 -4.86 -9.41 -13.67
C ALA A 136 -5.33 -8.29 -12.73
N MET A 137 -4.75 -8.17 -11.54
CA MET A 137 -5.01 -7.10 -10.59
C MET A 137 -3.68 -6.56 -10.04
N MET A 138 -3.34 -5.35 -10.41
CA MET A 138 -2.08 -4.70 -10.09
C MET A 138 -2.29 -3.45 -9.25
N LYS A 139 -1.47 -3.27 -8.21
CA LYS A 139 -1.40 -2.02 -7.44
C LYS A 139 -0.54 -1.02 -8.21
N PHE A 140 -1.14 0.09 -8.54
CA PHE A 140 -0.46 1.22 -9.13
C PHE A 140 -0.32 2.33 -8.09
N LYS A 141 0.91 2.58 -7.65
CA LYS A 141 1.22 3.63 -6.68
C LYS A 141 2.30 4.52 -7.28
N PRO A 142 2.09 5.84 -7.33
CA PRO A 142 3.13 6.75 -7.78
C PRO A 142 4.33 6.64 -6.85
N LYS A 143 5.51 6.72 -7.43
CA LYS A 143 6.76 6.69 -6.71
C LYS A 143 7.48 8.01 -6.90
N GLN A 144 8.12 8.47 -5.85
CA GLN A 144 8.97 9.66 -5.84
C GLN A 144 10.43 9.22 -5.77
N ARG A 145 11.34 10.03 -6.26
CA ARG A 145 12.78 9.81 -6.18
C ARG A 145 13.45 11.08 -5.73
N ASP A 146 14.26 10.97 -4.70
CA ASP A 146 15.07 12.06 -4.21
C ASP A 146 16.48 11.59 -3.87
N HIS A 147 17.40 12.55 -3.81
CA HIS A 147 18.79 12.35 -3.43
C HIS A 147 18.97 12.61 -1.93
N TYR A 148 19.68 11.70 -1.27
CA TYR A 148 19.98 11.78 0.17
C TYR A 148 21.46 11.54 0.43
N ILE A 149 22.05 12.30 1.34
CA ILE A 149 23.45 12.10 1.73
C ILE A 149 23.54 10.84 2.59
N VAL A 150 24.46 9.97 2.25
CA VAL A 150 24.82 8.81 3.08
C VAL A 150 25.70 9.30 4.22
N VAL A 151 25.26 9.09 5.46
CA VAL A 151 25.97 9.48 6.68
C VAL A 151 26.56 8.30 7.42
N GLY A 152 26.19 7.06 7.03
CA GLY A 152 26.68 5.86 7.68
C GLY A 152 26.17 4.59 7.02
N PHE A 153 26.41 3.46 7.70
CA PHE A 153 26.05 2.14 7.24
C PHE A 153 25.76 1.21 8.42
N GLN A 154 25.00 0.16 8.18
CA GLN A 154 24.74 -0.91 9.14
C GLN A 154 25.05 -2.27 8.53
N GLU A 155 25.59 -3.17 9.33
CA GLU A 155 25.84 -4.55 8.94
C GLU A 155 24.53 -5.35 8.83
N GLU A 156 24.49 -6.30 7.91
CA GLU A 156 23.41 -7.27 7.83
C GLU A 156 23.55 -8.28 9.00
N ILE A 157 22.48 -8.37 9.77
CA ILE A 157 22.39 -9.30 10.91
C ILE A 157 21.41 -10.42 10.56
N SER A 158 21.73 -11.66 10.90
CA SER A 158 20.81 -12.79 10.74
C SER A 158 19.65 -12.72 11.74
N ILE A 159 18.64 -13.57 11.56
CA ILE A 159 17.51 -13.68 12.51
C ILE A 159 18.01 -14.10 13.89
N GLU A 160 19.08 -14.87 13.96
CA GLU A 160 19.73 -15.31 15.20
C GLU A 160 20.67 -14.25 15.80
N GLY A 161 20.73 -13.05 15.21
CA GLY A 161 21.57 -11.96 15.70
C GLY A 161 23.06 -12.05 15.29
N VAL A 162 23.42 -12.90 14.33
CA VAL A 162 24.80 -13.08 13.89
C VAL A 162 25.15 -12.13 12.75
N PRO A 163 26.24 -11.33 12.85
CA PRO A 163 26.74 -10.50 11.75
C PRO A 163 27.12 -11.33 10.53
N LYS A 164 26.78 -10.84 9.33
CA LYS A 164 26.97 -11.56 8.07
C LYS A 164 28.14 -11.07 7.22
N GLY A 165 28.89 -10.07 7.68
CA GLY A 165 29.97 -9.47 6.90
C GLY A 165 29.51 -8.83 5.59
N ALA A 166 28.29 -8.30 5.55
CA ALA A 166 27.68 -7.68 4.38
C ALA A 166 26.88 -6.43 4.78
N LEU A 167 26.69 -5.51 3.84
CA LEU A 167 25.89 -4.33 4.09
C LEU A 167 24.41 -4.68 4.30
N GLY A 168 23.86 -4.36 5.46
CA GLY A 168 22.44 -4.45 5.77
C GLY A 168 21.66 -3.26 5.22
N SER A 169 22.09 -2.04 5.56
CA SER A 169 21.49 -0.80 5.07
C SER A 169 22.48 0.35 5.03
N LEU A 170 22.20 1.33 4.18
CA LEU A 170 22.78 2.66 4.24
C LEU A 170 22.01 3.50 5.25
N LEU A 171 22.70 4.35 6.00
CA LEU A 171 22.09 5.39 6.81
C LEU A 171 22.13 6.68 6.00
N CYS A 172 20.96 7.19 5.66
CA CYS A 172 20.79 8.42 4.90
C CYS A 172 20.24 9.53 5.80
N GLU A 173 20.51 10.77 5.45
CA GLU A 173 20.09 11.94 6.23
C GLU A 173 19.20 12.85 5.40
N LYS A 174 18.18 13.41 6.05
CA LYS A 174 17.33 14.49 5.55
C LYS A 174 16.95 15.42 6.71
N ASP A 175 17.28 16.70 6.59
CA ASP A 175 16.88 17.75 7.55
C ASP A 175 17.19 17.37 9.01
N GLY A 176 18.37 16.77 9.27
CA GLY A 176 18.79 16.29 10.58
C GLY A 176 18.19 14.95 11.01
N GLN A 177 17.33 14.33 10.20
CA GLN A 177 16.72 13.03 10.45
C GLN A 177 17.48 11.92 9.74
N ILE A 178 17.95 10.91 10.50
CA ILE A 178 18.62 9.73 9.93
C ILE A 178 17.60 8.62 9.72
N PHE A 179 17.62 8.02 8.54
CA PHE A 179 16.79 6.87 8.18
C PHE A 179 17.61 5.82 7.43
N SER A 180 17.12 4.57 7.42
CA SER A 180 17.84 3.46 6.80
C SER A 180 17.24 3.08 5.45
N VAL A 181 18.13 2.75 4.49
CA VAL A 181 17.79 2.23 3.16
C VAL A 181 18.50 0.91 2.97
N GLY A 182 17.74 -0.19 3.10
CA GLY A 182 18.28 -1.55 3.08
C GLY A 182 17.70 -2.45 1.99
N SER A 183 16.91 -1.90 1.07
CA SER A 183 16.33 -2.63 -0.07
C SER A 183 16.63 -1.93 -1.39
N GLY A 184 16.53 -2.68 -2.50
CA GLY A 184 16.72 -2.16 -3.85
C GLY A 184 17.46 -3.14 -4.76
N SER A 185 17.24 -3.00 -6.06
CA SER A 185 17.92 -3.82 -7.09
C SER A 185 19.44 -3.65 -7.09
N HIS A 186 19.92 -2.49 -6.61
CA HIS A 186 21.34 -2.22 -6.45
C HIS A 186 21.97 -2.96 -5.26
N LEU A 187 21.18 -3.45 -4.29
CA LEU A 187 21.63 -4.18 -3.12
C LEU A 187 21.53 -5.72 -3.30
N THR A 188 22.10 -6.22 -4.40
CA THR A 188 22.30 -7.66 -4.59
C THR A 188 23.25 -8.24 -3.55
N ARG A 189 23.27 -9.54 -3.36
CA ARG A 189 24.20 -10.17 -2.39
C ARG A 189 25.66 -9.81 -2.66
N GLU A 190 26.06 -9.85 -3.91
CA GLU A 190 27.43 -9.49 -4.34
C GLU A 190 27.74 -8.03 -4.01
N ASN A 191 26.84 -7.11 -4.39
CA ASN A 191 27.04 -5.70 -4.10
C ASN A 191 27.04 -5.40 -2.59
N ARG A 192 26.23 -6.07 -1.79
CA ARG A 192 26.25 -5.93 -0.33
C ARG A 192 27.61 -6.30 0.26
N ASN A 193 28.21 -7.37 -0.22
CA ASN A 193 29.54 -7.79 0.24
C ASN A 193 30.60 -6.75 -0.16
N LYS A 194 30.61 -6.32 -1.43
CA LYS A 194 31.52 -5.27 -1.92
C LYS A 194 31.38 -3.95 -1.15
N LEU A 195 30.14 -3.47 -1.00
CA LEU A 195 29.86 -2.24 -0.26
C LEU A 195 30.26 -2.34 1.22
N TRP A 196 30.20 -3.54 1.80
CA TRP A 196 30.65 -3.77 3.18
C TRP A 196 32.18 -3.70 3.29
N GLU A 197 32.91 -4.26 2.34
CA GLU A 197 34.37 -4.12 2.27
C GLU A 197 34.79 -2.64 2.13
N GLU A 198 34.08 -1.90 1.28
CA GLU A 198 34.32 -0.47 1.00
C GLU A 198 33.57 0.47 1.96
N ARG A 199 32.94 -0.01 3.03
CA ARG A 199 31.97 0.74 3.86
C ARG A 199 32.43 2.09 4.38
N PHE A 200 33.70 2.25 4.65
CA PHE A 200 34.26 3.53 5.13
C PHE A 200 34.34 4.62 4.05
N THR A 201 34.12 4.27 2.79
CA THR A 201 34.03 5.23 1.67
C THR A 201 32.60 5.62 1.34
N LEU A 202 31.62 5.03 2.01
CA LEU A 202 30.19 5.29 1.75
C LEU A 202 29.70 6.62 2.33
N PRO A 203 30.10 7.06 3.54
CA PRO A 203 29.70 8.36 4.05
C PRO A 203 30.16 9.49 3.12
N GLY A 204 29.25 10.42 2.83
CA GLY A 204 29.43 11.51 1.87
C GLY A 204 29.00 11.18 0.43
N LYS A 205 28.75 9.92 0.08
CA LYS A 205 28.08 9.56 -1.18
C LYS A 205 26.61 9.98 -1.17
N VAL A 206 25.99 10.03 -2.35
CA VAL A 206 24.58 10.39 -2.54
C VAL A 206 23.80 9.15 -2.97
N ALA A 207 22.80 8.77 -2.17
CA ALA A 207 21.87 7.71 -2.49
C ALA A 207 20.65 8.29 -3.23
N LEU A 208 20.38 7.84 -4.45
CA LEU A 208 19.08 8.04 -5.11
C LEU A 208 18.10 7.01 -4.56
N VAL A 209 17.11 7.47 -3.84
CA VAL A 209 16.13 6.63 -3.15
C VAL A 209 14.75 6.83 -3.77
N GLU A 210 14.14 5.73 -4.17
CA GLU A 210 12.74 5.66 -4.60
C GLU A 210 11.85 5.32 -3.41
N TYR A 211 10.74 6.03 -3.24
CA TYR A 211 9.81 5.83 -2.12
C TYR A 211 8.38 6.23 -2.52
N GLN A 212 7.38 5.85 -1.71
CA GLN A 212 5.99 6.18 -1.98
C GLN A 212 5.59 7.56 -1.46
N TYR A 213 5.91 7.84 -0.20
CA TYR A 213 5.65 9.11 0.47
C TYR A 213 6.61 9.32 1.64
N LEU A 214 6.65 10.56 2.15
CA LEU A 214 7.39 10.88 3.37
C LEU A 214 6.53 10.58 4.61
N THR A 215 7.14 10.06 5.66
CA THR A 215 6.43 9.82 6.94
C THR A 215 5.97 11.14 7.55
N LYS A 216 4.80 11.16 8.20
CA LYS A 216 4.22 12.38 8.77
C LYS A 216 5.00 12.92 9.98
N ASP A 217 5.59 12.03 10.76
CA ASP A 217 6.31 12.33 12.01
C ASP A 217 7.72 12.86 11.77
N ARG A 218 8.45 12.27 10.83
CA ARG A 218 9.88 12.54 10.60
C ARG A 218 10.19 13.10 9.22
N ALA A 219 9.22 13.18 8.32
CA ALA A 219 9.36 13.58 6.92
C ALA A 219 10.47 12.80 6.17
N VAL A 220 10.66 11.51 6.49
CA VAL A 220 11.64 10.63 5.84
C VAL A 220 10.96 9.63 4.89
N PRO A 221 11.65 9.10 3.88
CA PRO A 221 11.13 8.10 2.95
C PRO A 221 10.53 6.88 3.61
N ARG A 222 9.26 6.59 3.33
CA ARG A 222 8.64 5.33 3.75
C ARG A 222 8.93 4.24 2.74
N HIS A 223 9.47 3.12 3.23
CA HIS A 223 9.91 1.99 2.40
C HIS A 223 10.88 2.40 1.28
N GLY A 224 11.87 3.23 1.64
CA GLY A 224 12.89 3.67 0.71
C GLY A 224 13.66 2.51 0.05
N VAL A 225 13.81 2.58 -1.26
CA VAL A 225 14.48 1.59 -2.11
C VAL A 225 15.66 2.24 -2.78
N LEU A 226 16.87 1.72 -2.62
CA LEU A 226 18.06 2.24 -3.28
C LEU A 226 18.00 1.97 -4.79
N VAL A 227 18.00 3.04 -5.58
CA VAL A 227 18.06 2.99 -7.04
C VAL A 227 19.51 3.03 -7.53
N SER A 228 20.31 3.97 -6.98
CA SER A 228 21.73 4.10 -7.28
C SER A 228 22.48 4.79 -6.14
N LEU A 229 23.80 4.58 -6.12
CA LEU A 229 24.72 5.25 -5.21
C LEU A 229 25.71 6.05 -6.07
N LEU A 230 25.75 7.35 -5.89
CA LEU A 230 26.46 8.32 -6.73
C LEU A 230 27.55 9.02 -5.93
N ASP A 231 28.59 9.44 -6.62
CA ASP A 231 29.51 10.42 -6.04
C ASP A 231 28.86 11.82 -6.07
N PRO A 232 29.12 12.70 -5.07
CA PRO A 232 28.50 14.03 -5.00
C PRO A 232 28.69 14.88 -6.26
N LYS A 233 29.76 14.61 -7.02
CA LYS A 233 30.06 15.32 -8.28
C LYS A 233 29.17 14.88 -9.46
N GLU A 234 28.48 13.76 -9.33
CA GLU A 234 27.62 13.18 -10.36
C GLU A 234 26.15 13.63 -10.21
N VAL A 235 25.82 14.25 -9.10
CA VAL A 235 24.47 14.80 -8.83
C VAL A 235 24.41 16.21 -9.45
N LYS A 236 23.58 16.34 -10.49
CA LYS A 236 23.32 17.62 -11.17
C LYS A 236 22.12 18.34 -10.57
#